data_d10942e49b372479cf5e2ee5098875de
#
_entry.id   d10942e49b372479cf5e2ee5098875de
#
_cell.length_a   1.000
_cell.length_b   1.000
_cell.length_c   1.000
_cell.angle_alpha   90.00
_cell.angle_beta   90.00
_cell.angle_gamma   90.00
#
_symmetry.space_group_name_H-M   'P 1'
#
loop_
_entity.id
_entity.type
_entity.pdbx_description
1 polymer ?
#
loop_
_entity_poly.entity_id
_entity_poly.type
_entity_poly.pdbx_seq_one_letter_code
_entity_poly.pdbx_strand_id
1 'polypeptide(L)'
;MAPTMKGGLENAFMMLSAGDSGVFKLNADTLFNKTFGQPLPPFVKPGSELTFRIKAERVMNQAEAETYQQELMQKYMEESKVRAKKQTKVDDEKIQEYIKEQNLENVQKTESGVYYVVTEQGKGQKPAPGDEVAVHYKGTHLNGKEFDSSYNNPMSGGEPIRFPLGQGRVIQGWDDAIAELNEGSKAILLIPSPLAYGEQERGPEMPANSILRFDVELVDVKKAEK
;
A
#
# COMPACT_ATOMS: atom_id res chain seq x y z
N MET A 1 -10.32 2.56 32.91
CA MET A 1 -9.24 3.55 32.70
C MET A 1 -9.59 4.81 33.50
N ALA A 2 -8.71 5.33 34.30
CA ALA A 2 -8.95 6.63 34.95
C ALA A 2 -8.62 7.74 33.92
N PRO A 3 -9.42 8.82 33.84
CA PRO A 3 -9.16 9.89 32.88
C PRO A 3 -7.85 10.59 33.24
N THR A 4 -6.98 10.75 32.27
CA THR A 4 -5.70 11.45 32.43
C THR A 4 -5.88 12.96 32.57
N MET A 5 -7.05 13.50 32.16
CA MET A 5 -7.36 14.93 32.25
C MET A 5 -8.85 15.22 32.50
N LYS A 6 -9.14 16.20 33.36
CA LYS A 6 -10.51 16.74 33.51
C LYS A 6 -10.94 17.50 32.23
N GLY A 7 -12.12 17.19 31.73
CA GLY A 7 -12.75 17.90 30.58
C GLY A 7 -12.30 17.46 29.21
N GLY A 8 -11.55 16.34 29.09
CA GLY A 8 -11.16 15.75 27.82
C GLY A 8 -12.21 14.78 27.26
N LEU A 9 -11.94 14.25 26.06
CA LEU A 9 -12.81 13.27 25.40
C LEU A 9 -12.97 11.98 26.21
N GLU A 10 -11.94 11.58 26.97
CA GLU A 10 -11.96 10.43 27.87
C GLU A 10 -13.05 10.54 28.95
N ASN A 11 -13.26 11.76 29.47
CA ASN A 11 -14.33 11.97 30.44
C ASN A 11 -15.71 11.78 29.82
N ALA A 12 -15.91 12.17 28.55
CA ALA A 12 -17.15 11.94 27.86
C ALA A 12 -17.43 10.43 27.70
N PHE A 13 -16.41 9.63 27.39
CA PHE A 13 -16.54 8.17 27.30
C PHE A 13 -16.91 7.53 28.65
N MET A 14 -16.30 8.01 29.73
CA MET A 14 -16.59 7.48 31.08
C MET A 14 -18.00 7.77 31.60
N MET A 15 -18.71 8.71 31.01
CA MET A 15 -20.10 9.03 31.37
C MET A 15 -21.12 8.12 30.70
N LEU A 16 -20.69 7.26 29.75
CA LEU A 16 -21.57 6.41 28.96
C LEU A 16 -21.47 4.94 29.41
N SER A 17 -22.61 4.30 29.53
CA SER A 17 -22.75 2.86 29.65
C SER A 17 -23.04 2.25 28.27
N ALA A 18 -22.90 0.91 28.15
CA ALA A 18 -23.25 0.22 26.92
C ALA A 18 -24.70 0.49 26.49
N GLY A 19 -24.89 0.90 25.25
CA GLY A 19 -26.19 1.29 24.71
C GLY A 19 -26.52 2.78 24.82
N ASP A 20 -25.78 3.54 25.66
CA ASP A 20 -26.02 4.97 25.83
C ASP A 20 -25.60 5.79 24.61
N SER A 21 -26.26 6.94 24.46
CA SER A 21 -25.87 7.97 23.48
C SER A 21 -25.80 9.32 24.20
N GLY A 22 -24.76 10.09 23.89
CA GLY A 22 -24.53 11.40 24.48
C GLY A 22 -24.08 12.44 23.47
N VAL A 23 -24.34 13.71 23.79
CA VAL A 23 -23.81 14.85 23.05
C VAL A 23 -22.90 15.63 23.98
N PHE A 24 -21.64 15.73 23.61
CA PHE A 24 -20.60 16.36 24.40
C PHE A 24 -20.04 17.56 23.66
N LYS A 25 -19.87 18.67 24.37
CA LYS A 25 -19.22 19.87 23.85
C LYS A 25 -17.86 20.00 24.52
N LEU A 26 -16.81 20.06 23.74
CA LEU A 26 -15.43 20.17 24.19
C LEU A 26 -14.78 21.40 23.58
N ASN A 27 -13.99 22.11 24.39
CA ASN A 27 -13.21 23.23 23.90
C ASN A 27 -12.13 22.74 22.93
N ALA A 28 -12.07 23.34 21.73
CA ALA A 28 -11.17 22.91 20.67
C ALA A 28 -9.69 23.03 21.08
N ASP A 29 -9.29 24.12 21.72
CA ASP A 29 -7.88 24.31 22.13
C ASP A 29 -7.46 23.22 23.12
N THR A 30 -8.33 22.89 24.08
CA THR A 30 -8.06 21.82 25.07
C THR A 30 -7.97 20.45 24.39
N LEU A 31 -8.86 20.17 23.43
CA LEU A 31 -8.88 18.90 22.72
C LEU A 31 -7.62 18.70 21.87
N PHE A 32 -7.28 19.69 21.05
CA PHE A 32 -6.11 19.58 20.17
C PHE A 32 -4.80 19.58 20.96
N ASN A 33 -4.59 20.54 21.86
CA ASN A 33 -3.33 20.67 22.60
C ASN A 33 -3.13 19.56 23.63
N LYS A 34 -4.20 19.15 24.35
CA LYS A 34 -4.06 18.23 25.48
C LYS A 34 -4.42 16.79 25.16
N THR A 35 -5.44 16.55 24.34
CA THR A 35 -5.87 15.18 23.99
C THR A 35 -5.09 14.64 22.80
N PHE A 36 -4.91 15.44 21.74
CA PHE A 36 -4.22 14.99 20.53
C PHE A 36 -2.73 15.36 20.49
N GLY A 37 -2.25 16.23 21.40
CA GLY A 37 -0.85 16.68 21.40
C GLY A 37 -0.45 17.43 20.13
N GLN A 38 -1.40 18.06 19.45
CA GLN A 38 -1.20 18.75 18.18
C GLN A 38 -1.66 20.22 18.30
N PRO A 39 -1.07 21.13 17.52
CA PRO A 39 -1.55 22.51 17.44
C PRO A 39 -2.96 22.55 16.83
N LEU A 40 -3.72 23.59 17.19
CA LEU A 40 -5.04 23.82 16.63
C LEU A 40 -4.95 24.02 15.10
N PRO A 41 -5.74 23.29 14.29
CA PRO A 41 -5.72 23.46 12.84
C PRO A 41 -6.12 24.88 12.42
N PRO A 42 -5.54 25.44 11.35
CA PRO A 42 -5.80 26.83 10.94
C PRO A 42 -7.26 27.16 10.63
N PHE A 43 -8.05 26.15 10.24
CA PHE A 43 -9.48 26.31 9.93
C PHE A 43 -10.38 26.22 11.18
N VAL A 44 -9.82 25.88 12.36
CA VAL A 44 -10.56 25.86 13.63
C VAL A 44 -10.27 27.12 14.40
N LYS A 45 -11.33 27.89 14.68
CA LYS A 45 -11.20 29.16 15.41
C LYS A 45 -10.82 28.92 16.88
N PRO A 46 -9.79 29.57 17.43
CA PRO A 46 -9.45 29.48 18.85
C PRO A 46 -10.63 29.81 19.74
N GLY A 47 -10.78 29.06 20.84
CA GLY A 47 -11.89 29.24 21.78
C GLY A 47 -13.22 28.61 21.32
N SER A 48 -13.29 27.99 20.13
CA SER A 48 -14.51 27.34 19.66
C SER A 48 -14.81 26.05 20.39
N GLU A 49 -16.09 25.65 20.42
CA GLU A 49 -16.55 24.37 20.94
C GLU A 49 -16.75 23.37 19.80
N LEU A 50 -16.25 22.16 19.96
CA LEU A 50 -16.51 21.01 19.10
C LEU A 50 -17.59 20.15 19.74
N THR A 51 -18.61 19.79 18.95
CA THR A 51 -19.71 18.96 19.39
C THR A 51 -19.51 17.52 18.93
N PHE A 52 -19.40 16.60 19.88
CA PHE A 52 -19.30 15.16 19.65
C PHE A 52 -20.62 14.48 19.96
N ARG A 53 -21.13 13.72 19.03
CA ARG A 53 -22.26 12.80 19.24
C ARG A 53 -21.71 11.40 19.33
N ILE A 54 -21.76 10.81 20.53
CA ILE A 54 -21.14 9.53 20.84
C ILE A 54 -22.22 8.55 21.22
N LYS A 55 -22.16 7.35 20.61
CA LYS A 55 -22.94 6.19 21.01
C LYS A 55 -21.97 5.12 21.52
N ALA A 56 -22.15 4.69 22.78
CA ALA A 56 -21.41 3.60 23.37
C ALA A 56 -22.09 2.27 23.00
N GLU A 57 -21.55 1.54 22.06
CA GLU A 57 -22.12 0.25 21.66
C GLU A 57 -21.78 -0.85 22.66
N ARG A 58 -20.57 -0.80 23.23
CA ARG A 58 -20.04 -1.79 24.19
C ARG A 58 -19.14 -1.13 25.21
N VAL A 59 -19.10 -1.72 26.39
CA VAL A 59 -18.06 -1.48 27.41
C VAL A 59 -17.34 -2.80 27.63
N MET A 60 -16.04 -2.80 27.49
CA MET A 60 -15.20 -4.00 27.56
C MET A 60 -14.09 -3.78 28.58
N ASN A 61 -13.69 -4.83 29.28
CA ASN A 61 -12.42 -4.82 29.99
C ASN A 61 -11.24 -4.95 28.99
N GLN A 62 -10.01 -4.83 29.48
CA GLN A 62 -8.83 -4.82 28.62
C GLN A 62 -8.69 -6.11 27.81
N ALA A 63 -8.87 -7.28 28.40
CA ALA A 63 -8.76 -8.56 27.74
C ALA A 63 -9.83 -8.74 26.64
N GLU A 64 -11.06 -8.34 26.92
CA GLU A 64 -12.14 -8.34 25.94
C GLU A 64 -11.88 -7.38 24.77
N ALA A 65 -11.30 -6.19 25.07
CA ALA A 65 -10.94 -5.22 24.04
C ALA A 65 -9.82 -5.75 23.11
N GLU A 66 -8.81 -6.40 23.68
CA GLU A 66 -7.73 -7.04 22.93
C GLU A 66 -8.28 -8.15 22.00
N THR A 67 -9.14 -9.01 22.53
CA THR A 67 -9.80 -10.07 21.74
C THR A 67 -10.64 -9.48 20.61
N TYR A 68 -11.45 -8.46 20.93
CA TYR A 68 -12.29 -7.80 19.94
C TYR A 68 -11.47 -7.11 18.84
N GLN A 69 -10.34 -6.48 19.18
CA GLN A 69 -9.44 -5.91 18.18
C GLN A 69 -8.86 -6.98 17.27
N GLN A 70 -8.47 -8.14 17.80
CA GLN A 70 -7.98 -9.26 17.00
C GLN A 70 -9.05 -9.79 16.03
N GLU A 71 -10.27 -10.00 16.52
CA GLU A 71 -11.41 -10.43 15.68
C GLU A 71 -11.72 -9.40 14.58
N LEU A 72 -11.72 -8.11 14.92
CA LEU A 72 -11.96 -7.04 13.97
C LEU A 72 -10.86 -6.99 12.90
N MET A 73 -9.61 -7.14 13.30
CA MET A 73 -8.48 -7.19 12.38
C MET A 73 -8.56 -8.39 11.45
N GLN A 74 -8.88 -9.58 11.97
CA GLN A 74 -9.07 -10.78 11.16
C GLN A 74 -10.20 -10.61 10.14
N LYS A 75 -11.34 -10.07 10.58
CA LYS A 75 -12.46 -9.78 9.68
C LYS A 75 -12.06 -8.78 8.59
N TYR A 76 -11.38 -7.71 8.97
CA TYR A 76 -10.90 -6.71 8.00
C TYR A 76 -9.92 -7.31 6.98
N MET A 77 -8.99 -8.16 7.43
CA MET A 77 -8.06 -8.85 6.55
C MET A 77 -8.78 -9.81 5.59
N GLU A 78 -9.79 -10.54 6.07
CA GLU A 78 -10.56 -11.45 5.21
C GLU A 78 -11.38 -10.69 4.16
N GLU A 79 -12.07 -9.63 4.57
CA GLU A 79 -12.78 -8.75 3.64
C GLU A 79 -11.83 -8.11 2.62
N SER A 80 -10.63 -7.68 3.05
CA SER A 80 -9.61 -7.14 2.17
C SER A 80 -9.15 -8.17 1.13
N LYS A 81 -8.91 -9.43 1.54
CA LYS A 81 -8.56 -10.51 0.60
C LYS A 81 -9.67 -10.76 -0.44
N VAL A 82 -10.94 -10.74 -0.01
CA VAL A 82 -12.07 -10.90 -0.92
C VAL A 82 -12.14 -9.75 -1.93
N ARG A 83 -11.96 -8.51 -1.47
CA ARG A 83 -11.90 -7.33 -2.36
C ARG A 83 -10.73 -7.40 -3.33
N ALA A 84 -9.52 -7.73 -2.83
CA ALA A 84 -8.33 -7.90 -3.66
C ALA A 84 -8.55 -8.97 -4.75
N LYS A 85 -9.13 -10.12 -4.39
CA LYS A 85 -9.44 -11.19 -5.36
C LYS A 85 -10.44 -10.75 -6.42
N LYS A 86 -11.44 -9.95 -6.05
CA LYS A 86 -12.40 -9.37 -7.00
C LYS A 86 -11.70 -8.36 -7.93
N GLN A 87 -10.86 -7.50 -7.35
CA GLN A 87 -10.12 -6.50 -8.11
C GLN A 87 -9.13 -7.14 -9.09
N THR A 88 -8.43 -8.21 -8.68
CA THR A 88 -7.53 -8.96 -9.56
C THR A 88 -8.24 -9.43 -10.84
N LYS A 89 -9.49 -9.89 -10.76
CA LYS A 89 -10.24 -10.30 -11.95
C LYS A 89 -10.53 -9.12 -12.90
N VAL A 90 -10.91 -7.97 -12.34
CA VAL A 90 -11.16 -6.76 -13.12
C VAL A 90 -9.88 -6.29 -13.80
N ASP A 91 -8.77 -6.32 -13.08
CA ASP A 91 -7.46 -5.93 -13.60
C ASP A 91 -6.96 -6.91 -14.66
N ASP A 92 -7.21 -8.20 -14.47
CA ASP A 92 -6.86 -9.26 -15.42
C ASP A 92 -7.51 -9.03 -16.80
N GLU A 93 -8.81 -8.71 -16.81
CA GLU A 93 -9.53 -8.38 -18.04
C GLU A 93 -8.91 -7.17 -18.77
N LYS A 94 -8.61 -6.09 -18.03
CA LYS A 94 -7.97 -4.89 -18.58
C LYS A 94 -6.56 -5.13 -19.07
N ILE A 95 -5.77 -5.95 -18.37
CA ILE A 95 -4.42 -6.31 -18.77
C ILE A 95 -4.47 -7.15 -20.05
N GLN A 96 -5.38 -8.10 -20.16
CA GLN A 96 -5.54 -8.90 -21.37
C GLN A 96 -5.98 -8.06 -22.60
N GLU A 97 -6.85 -7.07 -22.37
CA GLU A 97 -7.22 -6.10 -23.41
C GLU A 97 -6.00 -5.30 -23.85
N TYR A 98 -5.24 -4.75 -22.90
CA TYR A 98 -4.02 -4.01 -23.15
C TYR A 98 -2.96 -4.83 -23.91
N ILE A 99 -2.76 -6.10 -23.54
CA ILE A 99 -1.85 -7.02 -24.22
C ILE A 99 -2.23 -7.15 -25.71
N LYS A 100 -3.52 -7.28 -26.02
CA LYS A 100 -4.02 -7.36 -27.38
C LYS A 100 -3.83 -6.05 -28.16
N GLU A 101 -4.17 -4.92 -27.54
CA GLU A 101 -4.04 -3.59 -28.14
C GLU A 101 -2.59 -3.25 -28.47
N GLN A 102 -1.65 -3.62 -27.58
CA GLN A 102 -0.23 -3.37 -27.75
C GLN A 102 0.49 -4.46 -28.60
N ASN A 103 -0.25 -5.49 -29.02
CA ASN A 103 0.30 -6.64 -29.76
C ASN A 103 1.51 -7.27 -29.03
N LEU A 104 1.43 -7.43 -27.70
CA LEU A 104 2.49 -8.06 -26.93
C LEU A 104 2.48 -9.58 -27.17
N GLU A 105 3.61 -10.11 -27.62
CA GLU A 105 3.80 -11.52 -27.87
C GLU A 105 4.59 -12.20 -26.75
N ASN A 106 4.52 -13.53 -26.67
CA ASN A 106 5.24 -14.35 -25.68
C ASN A 106 4.99 -13.93 -24.22
N VAL A 107 3.77 -13.46 -23.94
CA VAL A 107 3.37 -13.05 -22.60
C VAL A 107 3.31 -14.26 -21.67
N GLN A 108 3.99 -14.17 -20.55
CA GLN A 108 3.97 -15.15 -19.48
C GLN A 108 3.24 -14.58 -18.27
N LYS A 109 2.86 -15.45 -17.33
CA LYS A 109 2.16 -15.04 -16.10
C LYS A 109 2.78 -15.77 -14.92
N THR A 110 3.11 -15.04 -13.85
CA THR A 110 3.55 -15.62 -12.58
C THR A 110 2.40 -16.32 -11.85
N GLU A 111 2.70 -17.17 -10.88
CA GLU A 111 1.67 -17.80 -10.03
C GLU A 111 0.81 -16.77 -9.28
N SER A 112 1.39 -15.65 -8.88
CA SER A 112 0.68 -14.55 -8.19
C SER A 112 -0.23 -13.74 -9.11
N GLY A 113 -0.03 -13.79 -10.43
CA GLY A 113 -0.86 -13.12 -11.42
C GLY A 113 -0.23 -11.93 -12.12
N VAL A 114 1.06 -11.67 -11.97
CA VAL A 114 1.79 -10.66 -12.76
C VAL A 114 2.00 -11.17 -14.16
N TYR A 115 1.67 -10.37 -15.17
CA TYR A 115 2.02 -10.66 -16.55
C TYR A 115 3.39 -10.05 -16.88
N TYR A 116 4.21 -10.79 -17.61
CA TYR A 116 5.51 -10.29 -18.05
C TYR A 116 5.89 -10.78 -19.44
N VAL A 117 6.69 -9.95 -20.12
CA VAL A 117 7.25 -10.25 -21.44
C VAL A 117 8.73 -9.98 -21.39
N VAL A 118 9.54 -11.02 -21.60
CA VAL A 118 11.00 -10.83 -21.74
C VAL A 118 11.28 -10.31 -23.12
N THR A 119 11.70 -9.05 -23.23
CA THR A 119 12.03 -8.39 -24.50
C THR A 119 13.48 -8.62 -24.92
N GLU A 120 14.36 -8.83 -23.96
CA GLU A 120 15.76 -9.20 -24.15
C GLU A 120 16.15 -10.25 -23.10
N GLN A 121 16.57 -11.43 -23.54
CA GLN A 121 16.92 -12.52 -22.64
C GLN A 121 18.34 -12.35 -22.09
N GLY A 122 18.47 -12.17 -20.79
CA GLY A 122 19.75 -12.17 -20.08
C GLY A 122 20.39 -13.55 -20.03
N LYS A 123 21.71 -13.56 -19.92
CA LYS A 123 22.53 -14.78 -19.86
C LYS A 123 23.12 -15.03 -18.47
N GLY A 124 22.93 -14.09 -17.54
CA GLY A 124 23.40 -14.19 -16.18
C GLY A 124 22.55 -15.13 -15.32
N GLN A 125 22.83 -15.14 -14.05
CA GLN A 125 22.14 -16.01 -13.09
C GLN A 125 20.73 -15.54 -12.80
N LYS A 126 19.84 -16.47 -12.49
CA LYS A 126 18.51 -16.18 -11.98
C LYS A 126 18.60 -15.82 -10.50
N PRO A 127 18.01 -14.72 -10.02
CA PRO A 127 18.03 -14.36 -8.61
C PRO A 127 17.16 -15.31 -7.77
N ALA A 128 17.53 -15.48 -6.51
CA ALA A 128 16.77 -16.19 -5.50
C ALA A 128 16.31 -15.23 -4.39
N PRO A 129 15.27 -15.58 -3.61
CA PRO A 129 14.88 -14.78 -2.47
C PRO A 129 16.07 -14.51 -1.53
N GLY A 130 16.25 -13.23 -1.16
CA GLY A 130 17.35 -12.75 -0.35
C GLY A 130 18.58 -12.25 -1.13
N ASP A 131 18.72 -12.56 -2.41
CA ASP A 131 19.77 -11.97 -3.24
C ASP A 131 19.53 -10.47 -3.43
N GLU A 132 20.61 -9.67 -3.45
CA GLU A 132 20.53 -8.26 -3.80
C GLU A 132 20.46 -8.13 -5.33
N VAL A 133 19.44 -7.44 -5.81
CA VAL A 133 19.27 -7.17 -7.23
C VAL A 133 19.41 -5.67 -7.52
N ALA A 134 19.94 -5.32 -8.70
CA ALA A 134 20.01 -3.96 -9.22
C ALA A 134 19.10 -3.87 -10.45
N VAL A 135 18.12 -2.96 -10.42
CA VAL A 135 17.10 -2.85 -11.46
C VAL A 135 16.98 -1.42 -11.94
N HIS A 136 17.16 -1.23 -13.25
CA HIS A 136 16.67 -0.04 -13.93
C HIS A 136 15.20 -0.22 -14.27
N TYR A 137 14.42 0.86 -14.23
CA TYR A 137 13.01 0.80 -14.55
C TYR A 137 12.44 2.11 -15.05
N LYS A 138 11.36 1.97 -15.78
CA LYS A 138 10.43 3.04 -16.11
C LYS A 138 9.01 2.57 -15.79
N GLY A 139 8.34 3.26 -14.87
CA GLY A 139 6.98 2.98 -14.44
C GLY A 139 5.97 3.87 -15.17
N THR A 140 4.96 3.27 -15.78
CA THR A 140 3.87 3.97 -16.48
C THR A 140 2.52 3.36 -16.10
N HIS A 141 1.46 4.15 -16.23
CA HIS A 141 0.10 3.61 -16.30
C HIS A 141 -0.14 2.97 -17.66
N LEU A 142 -1.21 2.19 -17.82
CA LEU A 142 -1.56 1.58 -19.10
C LEU A 142 -1.83 2.60 -20.24
N ASN A 143 -2.20 3.84 -19.87
CA ASN A 143 -2.36 4.94 -20.83
C ASN A 143 -1.02 5.59 -21.28
N GLY A 144 0.12 5.06 -20.82
CA GLY A 144 1.45 5.54 -21.15
C GLY A 144 1.97 6.70 -20.30
N LYS A 145 1.17 7.25 -19.36
CA LYS A 145 1.63 8.31 -18.46
C LYS A 145 2.67 7.76 -17.49
N GLU A 146 3.89 8.31 -17.55
CA GLU A 146 4.98 7.98 -16.64
C GLU A 146 4.70 8.57 -15.24
N PHE A 147 4.96 7.77 -14.20
CA PHE A 147 4.83 8.20 -12.81
C PHE A 147 6.15 8.07 -12.03
N ASP A 148 7.08 7.22 -12.48
CA ASP A 148 8.39 7.06 -11.83
C ASP A 148 9.40 6.42 -12.81
N SER A 149 10.70 6.70 -12.59
CA SER A 149 11.79 6.13 -13.39
C SER A 149 13.11 6.20 -12.65
N SER A 150 13.90 5.14 -12.68
CA SER A 150 15.26 5.16 -12.14
C SER A 150 16.19 6.08 -12.92
N TYR A 151 15.98 6.26 -14.22
CA TYR A 151 16.82 7.06 -15.09
C TYR A 151 16.72 8.58 -14.82
N ASN A 152 15.55 9.04 -14.38
CA ASN A 152 15.25 10.45 -14.16
C ASN A 152 15.06 10.79 -12.67
N ASN A 153 15.34 9.86 -11.75
CA ASN A 153 15.14 10.07 -10.34
C ASN A 153 16.30 10.86 -9.74
N PRO A 154 16.06 12.10 -9.25
CA PRO A 154 17.12 12.93 -8.67
C PRO A 154 17.77 12.30 -7.43
N MET A 155 17.05 11.42 -6.72
CA MET A 155 17.56 10.77 -5.50
C MET A 155 18.52 9.63 -5.82
N SER A 156 18.33 8.91 -6.93
CA SER A 156 19.23 7.83 -7.36
C SER A 156 20.35 8.31 -8.29
N GLY A 157 20.29 9.57 -8.77
CA GLY A 157 21.27 10.08 -9.73
C GLY A 157 21.28 9.37 -11.08
N GLY A 158 20.19 8.68 -11.43
CA GLY A 158 20.11 7.87 -12.65
C GLY A 158 20.63 6.43 -12.49
N GLU A 159 21.05 6.04 -11.29
CA GLU A 159 21.54 4.70 -11.00
C GLU A 159 20.37 3.68 -10.82
N PRO A 160 20.61 2.38 -11.06
CA PRO A 160 19.62 1.34 -10.80
C PRO A 160 19.33 1.26 -9.30
N ILE A 161 18.07 1.01 -8.95
CA ILE A 161 17.74 0.77 -7.54
C ILE A 161 18.22 -0.62 -7.11
N ARG A 162 18.71 -0.70 -5.86
CA ARG A 162 19.19 -1.95 -5.26
C ARG A 162 18.32 -2.34 -4.10
N PHE A 163 17.93 -3.62 -4.05
CA PHE A 163 17.12 -4.15 -2.96
C PHE A 163 17.27 -5.67 -2.84
N PRO A 164 17.07 -6.23 -1.64
CA PRO A 164 17.00 -7.68 -1.45
C PRO A 164 15.67 -8.21 -1.97
N LEU A 165 15.72 -9.15 -2.92
CA LEU A 165 14.55 -9.72 -3.57
C LEU A 165 13.73 -10.59 -2.60
N GLY A 166 12.40 -10.53 -2.71
CA GLY A 166 11.47 -11.35 -1.93
C GLY A 166 11.35 -10.96 -0.46
N GLN A 167 11.79 -9.77 -0.06
CA GLN A 167 11.72 -9.28 1.32
C GLN A 167 10.71 -8.14 1.52
N GLY A 168 9.83 -7.89 0.54
CA GLY A 168 8.81 -6.84 0.62
C GLY A 168 9.36 -5.41 0.69
N ARG A 169 10.56 -5.18 0.15
CA ARG A 169 11.15 -3.84 0.03
C ARG A 169 10.56 -3.04 -1.12
N VAL A 170 9.98 -3.75 -2.05
CA VAL A 170 9.27 -3.23 -3.24
C VAL A 170 7.85 -3.78 -3.26
N ILE A 171 7.04 -3.38 -4.22
CA ILE A 171 5.69 -3.95 -4.42
C ILE A 171 5.81 -5.45 -4.72
N GLN A 172 4.83 -6.23 -4.26
CA GLN A 172 4.84 -7.69 -4.41
C GLN A 172 5.01 -8.12 -5.87
N GLY A 173 4.36 -7.42 -6.81
CA GLY A 173 4.49 -7.73 -8.22
C GLY A 173 5.93 -7.63 -8.76
N TRP A 174 6.78 -6.82 -8.15
CA TRP A 174 8.21 -6.77 -8.49
C TRP A 174 8.97 -7.96 -7.92
N ASP A 175 8.77 -8.27 -6.62
CA ASP A 175 9.41 -9.43 -6.01
C ASP A 175 9.10 -10.71 -6.80
N ASP A 176 7.85 -10.87 -7.24
CA ASP A 176 7.41 -12.06 -7.96
C ASP A 176 7.92 -12.11 -9.42
N ALA A 177 7.88 -10.99 -10.15
CA ALA A 177 8.23 -10.98 -11.56
C ALA A 177 9.76 -10.93 -11.81
N ILE A 178 10.51 -10.18 -10.99
CA ILE A 178 11.97 -10.10 -11.13
C ILE A 178 12.62 -11.46 -10.81
N ALA A 179 12.02 -12.24 -9.91
CA ALA A 179 12.45 -13.60 -9.63
C ALA A 179 12.40 -14.53 -10.87
N GLU A 180 11.61 -14.19 -11.89
CA GLU A 180 11.51 -14.96 -13.14
C GLU A 180 12.57 -14.58 -14.19
N LEU A 181 13.28 -13.46 -13.99
CA LEU A 181 14.25 -12.93 -14.94
C LEU A 181 15.67 -13.41 -14.66
N ASN A 182 16.45 -13.59 -15.70
CA ASN A 182 17.90 -13.76 -15.56
C ASN A 182 18.58 -12.38 -15.54
N GLU A 183 19.71 -12.27 -14.87
CA GLU A 183 20.57 -11.09 -14.92
C GLU A 183 20.92 -10.72 -16.36
N GLY A 184 20.81 -9.44 -16.69
CA GLY A 184 20.94 -8.89 -18.04
C GLY A 184 19.64 -8.92 -18.86
N SER A 185 18.53 -9.42 -18.31
CA SER A 185 17.24 -9.39 -19.01
C SER A 185 16.60 -8.02 -19.00
N LYS A 186 15.88 -7.72 -20.09
CA LYS A 186 14.88 -6.64 -20.13
C LYS A 186 13.50 -7.23 -20.28
N ALA A 187 12.54 -6.66 -19.57
CA ALA A 187 11.17 -7.15 -19.57
C ALA A 187 10.15 -6.03 -19.39
N ILE A 188 8.95 -6.28 -19.90
CA ILE A 188 7.76 -5.51 -19.57
C ILE A 188 7.00 -6.27 -18.50
N LEU A 189 6.66 -5.62 -17.39
CA LEU A 189 5.82 -6.15 -16.34
C LEU A 189 4.47 -5.44 -16.35
N LEU A 190 3.37 -6.19 -16.28
CA LEU A 190 2.01 -5.66 -16.12
C LEU A 190 1.49 -6.20 -14.79
N ILE A 191 1.37 -5.32 -13.82
CA ILE A 191 1.12 -5.66 -12.42
C ILE A 191 -0.31 -5.28 -12.05
N PRO A 192 -1.17 -6.27 -11.70
CA PRO A 192 -2.49 -6.00 -11.15
C PRO A 192 -2.40 -5.15 -9.88
N SER A 193 -3.35 -4.26 -9.69
CA SER A 193 -3.32 -3.29 -8.59
C SER A 193 -3.18 -3.90 -7.18
N PRO A 194 -3.76 -5.07 -6.83
CA PRO A 194 -3.55 -5.69 -5.52
C PRO A 194 -2.12 -6.15 -5.26
N LEU A 195 -1.31 -6.36 -6.30
CA LEU A 195 0.12 -6.69 -6.20
C LEU A 195 1.02 -5.46 -6.28
N ALA A 196 0.42 -4.27 -6.37
CA ALA A 196 1.05 -2.96 -6.33
C ALA A 196 0.60 -2.17 -5.09
N TYR A 197 -0.21 -1.15 -5.25
CA TYR A 197 -0.68 -0.28 -4.15
C TYR A 197 -2.13 -0.54 -3.73
N GLY A 198 -2.85 -1.40 -4.44
CA GLY A 198 -4.23 -1.82 -4.13
C GLY A 198 -5.21 -0.65 -4.07
N GLU A 199 -6.05 -0.66 -3.04
CA GLU A 199 -7.08 0.35 -2.78
C GLU A 199 -6.49 1.68 -2.24
N GLN A 200 -5.17 1.77 -2.03
CA GLN A 200 -4.53 2.98 -1.51
C GLN A 200 -4.25 3.97 -2.64
N GLU A 201 -4.86 5.14 -2.53
CA GLU A 201 -4.49 6.29 -3.34
C GLU A 201 -3.17 6.90 -2.83
N ARG A 202 -2.23 7.16 -3.74
CA ARG A 202 -0.93 7.77 -3.45
C ARG A 202 -0.76 9.09 -4.18
N GLY A 203 -1.76 9.94 -4.05
CA GLY A 203 -1.82 11.24 -4.70
C GLY A 203 -2.45 11.23 -6.10
N PRO A 204 -2.59 12.40 -6.74
CA PRO A 204 -3.29 12.56 -8.01
C PRO A 204 -2.72 11.72 -9.17
N GLU A 205 -1.43 11.42 -9.10
CA GLU A 205 -0.71 10.65 -10.12
C GLU A 205 -0.86 9.13 -9.94
N MET A 206 -1.33 8.66 -8.76
CA MET A 206 -1.48 7.25 -8.45
C MET A 206 -2.84 6.98 -7.78
N PRO A 207 -3.93 6.96 -8.54
CA PRO A 207 -5.27 6.61 -8.06
C PRO A 207 -5.33 5.21 -7.46
N ALA A 208 -6.33 4.97 -6.60
CA ALA A 208 -6.62 3.63 -6.08
C ALA A 208 -6.86 2.64 -7.23
N ASN A 209 -6.45 1.40 -7.02
CA ASN A 209 -6.59 0.30 -7.99
C ASN A 209 -5.92 0.56 -9.36
N SER A 210 -4.79 1.28 -9.36
CA SER A 210 -3.99 1.50 -10.55
C SER A 210 -3.24 0.23 -10.95
N ILE A 211 -3.49 -0.25 -12.17
CA ILE A 211 -2.65 -1.26 -12.82
C ILE A 211 -1.37 -0.57 -13.29
N LEU A 212 -0.22 -1.18 -13.00
CA LEU A 212 1.06 -0.59 -13.31
C LEU A 212 1.78 -1.38 -14.40
N ARG A 213 2.37 -0.64 -15.33
CA ARG A 213 3.32 -1.16 -16.29
C ARG A 213 4.72 -0.71 -15.89
N PHE A 214 5.68 -1.63 -15.92
CA PHE A 214 7.08 -1.32 -15.77
C PHE A 214 7.86 -1.91 -16.93
N ASP A 215 8.69 -1.09 -17.57
CA ASP A 215 9.77 -1.54 -18.41
C ASP A 215 11.00 -1.65 -17.51
N VAL A 216 11.53 -2.86 -17.30
CA VAL A 216 12.63 -3.14 -16.36
C VAL A 216 13.85 -3.72 -17.06
N GLU A 217 15.02 -3.46 -16.48
CA GLU A 217 16.29 -4.09 -16.82
C GLU A 217 16.94 -4.61 -15.53
N LEU A 218 17.11 -5.95 -15.43
CA LEU A 218 17.82 -6.59 -14.32
C LEU A 218 19.32 -6.51 -14.59
N VAL A 219 19.98 -5.50 -14.02
CA VAL A 219 21.37 -5.15 -14.34
C VAL A 219 22.38 -6.06 -13.65
N ASP A 220 22.11 -6.43 -12.38
CA ASP A 220 23.08 -7.13 -11.53
C ASP A 220 22.34 -8.00 -10.50
N VAL A 221 22.91 -9.16 -10.20
CA VAL A 221 22.43 -10.09 -9.16
C VAL A 221 23.58 -10.48 -8.27
N LYS A 222 23.56 -10.01 -7.02
CA LYS A 222 24.55 -10.35 -6.01
C LYS A 222 23.96 -11.37 -5.03
N LYS A 223 24.55 -12.54 -4.95
CA LYS A 223 24.10 -13.59 -4.04
C LYS A 223 24.18 -13.16 -2.58
N ALA A 224 23.15 -13.50 -1.81
CA ALA A 224 23.18 -13.30 -0.37
C ALA A 224 24.37 -14.07 0.26
N GLU A 225 25.12 -13.39 1.12
CA GLU A 225 26.14 -14.08 1.93
C GLU A 225 25.43 -15.04 2.90
N LYS A 226 25.89 -16.29 2.92
CA LYS A 226 25.36 -17.34 3.79
C LYS A 226 25.92 -17.21 5.20
#